data_2f1af778b61c6d4242a1d81f328c9e9a
#
_entry.id   2f1af778b61c6d4242a1d81f328c9e9a
#
_cell.length_a   1.000
_cell.length_b   1.000
_cell.length_c   1.000
_cell.angle_alpha   90.00
_cell.angle_beta   90.00
_cell.angle_gamma   90.00
#
_symmetry.space_group_name_H-M   'P 1'
#
loop_
_entity.id
_entity.type
_entity.pdbx_description
1 polymer ?
#
loop_
_entity_poly.entity_id
_entity_poly.type
_entity_poly.pdbx_seq_one_letter_code
_entity_poly.pdbx_strand_id
1 'polypeptide(L)'
;MGTQRWHKMWITTWLASRSARAQLASALRRWWRHDFPRLALGVLLLTTLRFDVPQSSDRGAMLDRLLAGQSFDFVAWIADAVAGKLGHELIAPQVGMSETARIEFVRDYVRRISALKRLDTDINRLYVDPKTPDPALASADMRAQRDRARADLVARQELAESILQEQIEGALRDEEFALGGQVMPPLRFKMTQLPHVLIVSRRDRIERIDQRELQVGLTVDQFDSIERSTEKRFNISSFVTAIGGLGAYPTMLPETPSLPFIIDTAAHEWVHNYLLFRLAPVAVNYGDDPVSRIINETTAVIVQREIGAQVLKRFYPEAARDIDMGGAQAGLAADLAPQPAPFDFNAAMRETRLRADELLAAGQID
;
A
#
# COMPACT_ATOMS: atom_id res chain seq x y z
N MET A 1 0.14 10.26 32.50
CA MET A 1 1.59 10.56 32.71
C MET A 1 2.46 9.37 33.19
N GLY A 2 1.92 8.16 33.27
CA GLY A 2 2.65 6.99 33.84
C GLY A 2 3.32 6.05 32.81
N THR A 3 2.82 5.93 31.60
CA THR A 3 3.23 4.89 30.64
C THR A 3 4.55 5.17 29.91
N GLN A 4 4.87 6.42 29.64
CA GLN A 4 6.16 6.79 29.01
C GLN A 4 7.38 6.58 29.94
N ARG A 5 7.17 6.60 31.24
CA ARG A 5 8.25 6.42 32.22
C ARG A 5 8.70 4.96 32.33
N TRP A 6 7.77 4.00 32.16
CA TRP A 6 8.06 2.57 32.20
C TRP A 6 8.84 2.09 30.97
N HIS A 7 8.50 2.55 29.77
CA HIS A 7 9.24 2.19 28.55
C HIS A 7 10.70 2.69 28.57
N LYS A 8 10.93 3.92 29.01
CA LYS A 8 12.32 4.45 29.13
C LYS A 8 13.14 3.68 30.17
N MET A 9 12.51 3.24 31.24
CA MET A 9 13.22 2.54 32.34
C MET A 9 13.62 1.12 31.94
N TRP A 10 12.80 0.40 31.16
CA TRP A 10 13.14 -0.94 30.65
C TRP A 10 14.25 -0.90 29.59
N ILE A 11 14.22 0.05 28.69
CA ILE A 11 15.24 0.22 27.65
C ILE A 11 16.59 0.59 28.28
N THR A 12 16.61 1.46 29.28
CA THR A 12 17.86 1.88 29.94
C THR A 12 18.45 0.77 30.82
N THR A 13 17.64 -0.03 31.50
CA THR A 13 18.14 -1.17 32.30
C THR A 13 18.59 -2.35 31.41
N TRP A 14 17.91 -2.58 30.29
CA TRP A 14 18.32 -3.60 29.31
C TRP A 14 19.65 -3.23 28.66
N LEU A 15 19.84 -1.98 28.24
CA LEU A 15 21.10 -1.47 27.68
C LEU A 15 22.27 -1.46 28.71
N ALA A 16 21.98 -1.52 30.02
CA ALA A 16 23.01 -1.55 31.06
C ALA A 16 23.64 -2.94 31.21
N SER A 17 23.03 -4.04 30.73
CA SER A 17 23.60 -5.39 30.85
C SER A 17 24.73 -5.62 29.82
N ARG A 18 25.82 -6.30 30.23
CA ARG A 18 26.93 -6.66 29.33
C ARG A 18 26.48 -7.58 28.19
N SER A 19 25.51 -8.46 28.43
CA SER A 19 24.94 -9.38 27.45
C SER A 19 24.12 -8.64 26.40
N ALA A 20 23.30 -7.65 26.78
CA ALA A 20 22.52 -6.84 25.84
C ALA A 20 23.41 -5.97 24.94
N ARG A 21 24.50 -5.42 25.48
CA ARG A 21 25.48 -4.67 24.68
C ARG A 21 26.23 -5.57 23.70
N ALA A 22 26.56 -6.81 24.07
CA ALA A 22 27.18 -7.77 23.18
C ALA A 22 26.22 -8.23 22.07
N GLN A 23 24.93 -8.44 22.37
CA GLN A 23 23.88 -8.75 21.40
C GLN A 23 23.64 -7.60 20.44
N LEU A 24 23.53 -6.37 20.94
CA LEU A 24 23.44 -5.15 20.13
C LEU A 24 24.65 -4.97 19.22
N ALA A 25 25.86 -5.16 19.73
CA ALA A 25 27.08 -5.06 18.95
C ALA A 25 27.20 -6.17 17.89
N SER A 26 26.68 -7.38 18.14
CA SER A 26 26.62 -8.45 17.19
C SER A 26 25.53 -8.24 16.13
N ALA A 27 24.38 -7.69 16.51
CA ALA A 27 23.30 -7.32 15.61
C ALA A 27 23.71 -6.15 14.70
N LEU A 28 24.32 -5.10 15.27
CA LEU A 28 24.89 -3.98 14.51
C LEU A 28 25.98 -4.43 13.55
N ARG A 29 26.86 -5.35 13.92
CA ARG A 29 27.89 -5.90 13.03
C ARG A 29 27.30 -6.75 11.91
N ARG A 30 26.26 -7.56 12.16
CA ARG A 30 25.53 -8.31 11.14
C ARG A 30 24.83 -7.34 10.19
N TRP A 31 24.09 -6.37 10.75
CA TRP A 31 23.40 -5.35 9.97
C TRP A 31 24.36 -4.57 9.08
N TRP A 32 25.51 -4.07 9.63
CA TRP A 32 26.50 -3.31 8.88
C TRP A 32 27.16 -4.15 7.77
N ARG A 33 27.36 -5.44 8.00
CA ARG A 33 28.00 -6.34 7.00
C ARG A 33 27.04 -6.83 5.93
N HIS A 34 25.78 -7.07 6.26
CA HIS A 34 24.84 -7.76 5.39
C HIS A 34 23.69 -6.89 4.91
N ASP A 35 23.15 -6.00 5.73
CA ASP A 35 21.94 -5.28 5.43
C ASP A 35 22.20 -3.83 4.99
N PHE A 36 23.19 -3.16 5.59
CA PHE A 36 23.59 -1.81 5.21
C PHE A 36 24.06 -1.71 3.74
N PRO A 37 24.95 -2.59 3.21
CA PRO A 37 25.35 -2.50 1.79
C PRO A 37 24.18 -2.73 0.84
N ARG A 38 23.20 -3.55 1.25
CA ARG A 38 22.00 -3.85 0.45
C ARG A 38 21.03 -2.69 0.46
N LEU A 39 20.82 -2.09 1.64
CA LEU A 39 20.00 -0.90 1.80
C LEU A 39 20.63 0.29 1.07
N ALA A 40 21.95 0.46 1.20
CA ALA A 40 22.70 1.47 0.47
C ALA A 40 22.66 1.25 -1.05
N LEU A 41 22.76 0.00 -1.50
CA LEU A 41 22.61 -0.36 -2.91
C LEU A 41 21.16 -0.13 -3.37
N GLY A 42 20.16 -0.48 -2.57
CA GLY A 42 18.74 -0.23 -2.86
C GLY A 42 18.44 1.26 -2.93
N VAL A 43 18.92 2.06 -1.98
CA VAL A 43 18.81 3.53 -2.00
C VAL A 43 19.60 4.13 -3.16
N LEU A 44 20.79 3.62 -3.45
CA LEU A 44 21.59 4.07 -4.61
C LEU A 44 20.88 3.71 -5.92
N LEU A 45 20.32 2.51 -6.04
CA LEU A 45 19.48 2.11 -7.19
C LEU A 45 18.22 2.97 -7.29
N LEU A 46 17.54 3.25 -6.21
CA LEU A 46 16.37 4.15 -6.19
C LEU A 46 16.72 5.60 -6.51
N THR A 47 17.93 6.05 -6.16
CA THR A 47 18.39 7.41 -6.48
C THR A 47 19.04 7.51 -7.86
N THR A 48 19.59 6.42 -8.39
CA THR A 48 20.19 6.37 -9.74
C THR A 48 19.21 5.90 -10.80
N LEU A 49 18.25 5.04 -10.45
CA LEU A 49 17.05 4.86 -11.24
C LEU A 49 16.31 6.19 -11.15
N ARG A 50 16.53 7.04 -12.12
CA ARG A 50 15.67 8.17 -12.37
C ARG A 50 14.26 7.58 -12.42
N PHE A 51 13.47 7.75 -11.34
CA PHE A 51 12.04 7.93 -11.54
C PHE A 51 12.00 8.91 -12.69
N ASP A 52 11.42 8.51 -13.80
CA ASP A 52 11.38 9.34 -14.98
C ASP A 52 10.87 10.70 -14.53
N VAL A 53 11.83 11.61 -14.22
CA VAL A 53 11.48 13.01 -14.10
C VAL A 53 11.17 13.32 -15.55
N PRO A 54 9.90 13.41 -15.93
CA PRO A 54 9.53 13.70 -17.29
C PRO A 54 10.37 14.90 -17.64
N GLN A 55 11.15 14.82 -18.71
CA GLN A 55 11.87 15.99 -19.19
C GLN A 55 10.86 17.12 -19.10
N SER A 56 11.15 18.11 -18.27
CA SER A 56 10.21 19.15 -17.90
C SER A 56 9.75 19.82 -19.17
N SER A 57 8.73 19.22 -19.80
CA SER A 57 7.96 19.93 -20.80
C SER A 57 7.45 21.16 -20.08
N ASP A 58 7.33 22.28 -20.74
CA ASP A 58 6.72 23.49 -20.14
C ASP A 58 5.42 23.15 -19.43
N ARG A 59 4.68 22.11 -19.90
CA ARG A 59 3.46 21.57 -19.29
C ARG A 59 3.72 20.90 -17.93
N GLY A 60 4.72 20.04 -17.80
CA GLY A 60 5.05 19.38 -16.54
C GLY A 60 5.40 20.39 -15.46
N ALA A 61 6.29 21.34 -15.76
CA ALA A 61 6.66 22.41 -14.84
C ALA A 61 5.47 23.33 -14.47
N MET A 62 4.53 23.55 -15.40
CA MET A 62 3.32 24.31 -15.14
C MET A 62 2.32 23.52 -14.28
N LEU A 63 2.21 22.20 -14.49
CA LEU A 63 1.39 21.31 -13.68
C LEU A 63 1.93 21.23 -12.24
N ASP A 64 3.25 21.11 -12.07
CA ASP A 64 3.90 21.13 -10.75
C ASP A 64 3.65 22.45 -10.01
N ARG A 65 3.64 23.60 -10.71
CA ARG A 65 3.26 24.87 -10.10
C ARG A 65 1.78 24.96 -9.75
N LEU A 66 0.90 24.38 -10.57
CA LEU A 66 -0.53 24.34 -10.30
C LEU A 66 -0.83 23.50 -9.05
N LEU A 67 -0.09 22.40 -8.87
CA LEU A 67 -0.22 21.48 -7.76
C LEU A 67 0.66 21.82 -6.55
N ALA A 68 1.33 22.98 -6.57
CA ALA A 68 2.21 23.38 -5.48
C ALA A 68 1.49 23.36 -4.13
N GLY A 69 2.04 22.63 -3.16
CA GLY A 69 1.45 22.43 -1.83
C GLY A 69 0.38 21.32 -1.77
N GLN A 70 0.08 20.65 -2.90
CA GLN A 70 -0.85 19.51 -2.96
C GLN A 70 -0.15 18.21 -3.39
N SER A 71 1.13 18.27 -3.74
CA SER A 71 1.94 17.12 -4.12
C SER A 71 2.33 16.30 -2.89
N PHE A 72 2.42 14.98 -3.06
CA PHE A 72 2.89 14.08 -2.02
C PHE A 72 4.41 14.16 -1.85
N ASP A 73 4.89 14.31 -0.63
CA ASP A 73 6.33 14.35 -0.32
C ASP A 73 6.87 12.93 -0.07
N PHE A 74 7.27 12.26 -1.15
CA PHE A 74 7.88 10.94 -1.10
C PHE A 74 9.17 10.89 -0.29
N VAL A 75 9.99 11.92 -0.37
CA VAL A 75 11.31 11.94 0.29
C VAL A 75 11.14 11.93 1.80
N ALA A 76 10.27 12.79 2.31
CA ALA A 76 9.94 12.84 3.73
C ALA A 76 9.30 11.52 4.20
N TRP A 77 8.36 10.96 3.42
CA TRP A 77 7.72 9.71 3.75
C TRP A 77 8.69 8.52 3.78
N ILE A 78 9.55 8.38 2.76
CA ILE A 78 10.58 7.31 2.71
C ILE A 78 11.52 7.42 3.91
N ALA A 79 11.98 8.63 4.24
CA ALA A 79 12.87 8.85 5.38
C ALA A 79 12.25 8.38 6.69
N ASP A 80 10.97 8.72 6.95
CA ASP A 80 10.21 8.28 8.12
C ASP A 80 9.99 6.77 8.12
N ALA A 81 9.58 6.20 6.99
CA ALA A 81 9.31 4.77 6.86
C ALA A 81 10.57 3.94 7.09
N VAL A 82 11.71 4.34 6.51
CA VAL A 82 13.00 3.65 6.68
C VAL A 82 13.49 3.79 8.13
N ALA A 83 13.37 4.96 8.74
CA ALA A 83 13.78 5.16 10.13
C ALA A 83 12.97 4.27 11.10
N GLY A 84 11.66 4.14 10.89
CA GLY A 84 10.79 3.26 11.66
C GLY A 84 11.20 1.79 11.50
N LYS A 85 11.41 1.32 10.27
CA LYS A 85 11.83 -0.05 9.98
C LYS A 85 13.18 -0.39 10.59
N LEU A 86 14.18 0.47 10.45
CA LEU A 86 15.51 0.27 11.04
C LEU A 86 15.44 0.21 12.58
N GLY A 87 14.67 1.08 13.20
CA GLY A 87 14.47 1.06 14.64
C GLY A 87 13.86 -0.25 15.13
N HIS A 88 12.88 -0.79 14.41
CA HIS A 88 12.24 -2.05 14.75
C HIS A 88 13.15 -3.26 14.50
N GLU A 89 13.87 -3.31 13.37
CA GLU A 89 14.79 -4.40 13.02
C GLU A 89 15.93 -4.58 14.03
N LEU A 90 16.37 -3.49 14.66
CA LEU A 90 17.40 -3.56 15.72
C LEU A 90 16.91 -4.30 16.98
N ILE A 91 15.61 -4.21 17.29
CA ILE A 91 15.00 -4.85 18.45
C ILE A 91 14.49 -6.24 18.09
N ALA A 92 13.91 -6.40 16.91
CA ALA A 92 13.34 -7.62 16.34
C ALA A 92 12.53 -8.47 17.34
N PRO A 93 11.51 -7.89 18.01
CA PRO A 93 10.81 -8.56 19.11
C PRO A 93 10.07 -9.82 18.63
N GLN A 94 9.71 -9.91 17.36
CA GLN A 94 9.05 -11.06 16.76
C GLN A 94 9.94 -12.33 16.79
N VAL A 95 11.27 -12.20 16.85
CA VAL A 95 12.20 -13.35 16.87
C VAL A 95 12.00 -14.19 18.13
N GLY A 96 11.63 -13.57 19.25
CA GLY A 96 11.32 -14.26 20.51
C GLY A 96 9.91 -14.82 20.62
N MET A 97 9.04 -14.57 19.64
CA MET A 97 7.64 -15.03 19.66
C MET A 97 7.48 -16.40 19.03
N SER A 98 6.58 -17.24 19.59
CA SER A 98 6.14 -18.45 18.91
C SER A 98 5.32 -18.12 17.66
N GLU A 99 5.22 -19.04 16.71
CA GLU A 99 4.40 -18.85 15.51
C GLU A 99 2.94 -18.56 15.84
N THR A 100 2.37 -19.28 16.81
CA THR A 100 1.01 -19.02 17.29
C THR A 100 0.84 -17.59 17.82
N ALA A 101 1.81 -17.12 18.63
CA ALA A 101 1.76 -15.75 19.15
C ALA A 101 1.86 -14.68 18.06
N ARG A 102 2.65 -14.93 17.00
CA ARG A 102 2.75 -14.05 15.82
C ARG A 102 1.44 -13.98 15.06
N ILE A 103 0.82 -15.13 14.79
CA ILE A 103 -0.49 -15.24 14.12
C ILE A 103 -1.56 -14.46 14.90
N GLU A 104 -1.66 -14.71 16.20
CA GLU A 104 -2.65 -14.04 17.05
C GLU A 104 -2.41 -12.53 17.15
N PHE A 105 -1.15 -12.09 17.16
CA PHE A 105 -0.83 -10.67 17.15
C PHE A 105 -1.31 -9.97 15.88
N VAL A 106 -1.07 -10.57 14.71
CA VAL A 106 -1.54 -10.03 13.42
C VAL A 106 -3.06 -10.00 13.36
N ARG A 107 -3.74 -11.09 13.80
CA ARG A 107 -5.21 -11.13 13.88
C ARG A 107 -5.78 -10.04 14.78
N ASP A 108 -5.14 -9.83 15.94
CA ASP A 108 -5.56 -8.78 16.87
C ASP A 108 -5.37 -7.40 16.23
N TYR A 109 -4.25 -7.18 15.56
CA TYR A 109 -3.96 -5.93 14.84
C TYR A 109 -5.02 -5.62 13.77
N VAL A 110 -5.38 -6.60 12.94
CA VAL A 110 -6.40 -6.46 11.90
C VAL A 110 -7.79 -6.21 12.49
N ARG A 111 -8.16 -6.89 13.61
CA ARG A 111 -9.40 -6.60 14.33
C ARG A 111 -9.46 -5.16 14.85
N ARG A 112 -8.34 -4.62 15.32
CA ARG A 112 -8.24 -3.22 15.79
C ARG A 112 -8.40 -2.22 14.65
N ILE A 113 -7.84 -2.49 13.47
CA ILE A 113 -8.11 -1.68 12.27
C ILE A 113 -9.61 -1.68 11.97
N SER A 114 -10.26 -2.85 12.01
CA SER A 114 -11.70 -2.96 11.78
C SER A 114 -12.52 -2.15 12.80
N ALA A 115 -12.13 -2.20 14.08
CA ALA A 115 -12.79 -1.44 15.14
C ALA A 115 -12.61 0.08 14.96
N LEU A 116 -11.40 0.53 14.59
CA LEU A 116 -11.12 1.93 14.31
C LEU A 116 -11.96 2.44 13.14
N LYS A 117 -12.05 1.69 12.03
CA LYS A 117 -12.86 2.07 10.87
C LYS A 117 -14.36 2.14 11.19
N ARG A 118 -14.86 1.29 12.09
CA ARG A 118 -16.25 1.41 12.58
C ARG A 118 -16.46 2.71 13.35
N LEU A 119 -15.54 3.07 14.25
CA LEU A 119 -15.60 4.34 14.98
C LEU A 119 -15.60 5.54 14.02
N ASP A 120 -14.71 5.53 13.02
CA ASP A 120 -14.69 6.60 12.02
C ASP A 120 -16.02 6.68 11.23
N THR A 121 -16.58 5.53 10.87
CA THR A 121 -17.88 5.45 10.19
C THR A 121 -19.01 6.02 11.08
N ASP A 122 -19.04 5.64 12.35
CA ASP A 122 -20.08 6.09 13.28
C ASP A 122 -19.95 7.59 13.59
N ILE A 123 -18.73 8.10 13.73
CA ILE A 123 -18.47 9.54 13.83
C ILE A 123 -18.97 10.26 12.58
N ASN A 124 -18.61 9.79 11.38
CA ASN A 124 -19.03 10.41 10.12
C ASN A 124 -20.55 10.43 9.95
N ARG A 125 -21.26 9.37 10.40
CA ARG A 125 -22.72 9.34 10.39
C ARG A 125 -23.34 10.50 11.18
N LEU A 126 -22.75 10.86 12.32
CA LEU A 126 -23.25 12.01 13.11
C LEU A 126 -23.05 13.34 12.38
N TYR A 127 -21.97 13.47 11.60
CA TYR A 127 -21.70 14.69 10.83
C TYR A 127 -22.59 14.85 9.60
N VAL A 128 -23.09 13.77 9.03
CA VAL A 128 -23.97 13.79 7.86
C VAL A 128 -25.46 13.72 8.23
N ASP A 129 -25.80 13.41 9.49
CA ASP A 129 -27.19 13.35 9.96
C ASP A 129 -27.74 14.76 10.24
N PRO A 130 -28.72 15.24 9.44
CA PRO A 130 -29.32 16.56 9.65
C PRO A 130 -30.07 16.70 10.98
N LYS A 131 -30.33 15.58 11.68
CA LYS A 131 -30.99 15.57 13.01
C LYS A 131 -29.99 15.77 14.16
N THR A 132 -28.70 15.83 13.89
CA THR A 132 -27.66 16.04 14.89
C THR A 132 -27.27 17.53 14.93
N PRO A 133 -27.74 18.32 15.91
CA PRO A 133 -27.52 19.78 15.92
C PRO A 133 -26.06 20.17 16.12
N ASP A 134 -25.34 19.39 16.93
CA ASP A 134 -23.91 19.60 17.21
C ASP A 134 -23.17 18.25 17.10
N PRO A 135 -22.75 17.86 15.89
CA PRO A 135 -22.03 16.61 15.69
C PRO A 135 -20.67 16.57 16.40
N ALA A 136 -20.04 17.73 16.63
CA ALA A 136 -18.77 17.80 17.33
C ALA A 136 -18.94 17.44 18.82
N LEU A 137 -19.97 17.92 19.45
CA LEU A 137 -20.29 17.55 20.83
C LEU A 137 -20.78 16.11 20.92
N ALA A 138 -21.70 15.71 20.04
CA ALA A 138 -22.28 14.36 20.02
C ALA A 138 -21.22 13.25 19.79
N SER A 139 -20.16 13.54 19.05
CA SER A 139 -19.08 12.59 18.76
C SER A 139 -17.85 12.70 19.67
N ALA A 140 -17.87 13.56 20.69
CA ALA A 140 -16.68 13.86 21.49
C ALA A 140 -16.04 12.61 22.13
N ASP A 141 -16.82 11.75 22.76
CA ASP A 141 -16.36 10.51 23.38
C ASP A 141 -15.85 9.50 22.35
N MET A 142 -16.56 9.36 21.22
CA MET A 142 -16.13 8.48 20.12
C MET A 142 -14.83 8.94 19.50
N ARG A 143 -14.64 10.25 19.33
CA ARG A 143 -13.35 10.81 18.86
C ARG A 143 -12.22 10.53 19.86
N ALA A 144 -12.47 10.70 21.15
CA ALA A 144 -11.48 10.34 22.19
C ALA A 144 -11.14 8.84 22.20
N GLN A 145 -12.12 7.96 21.92
CA GLN A 145 -11.89 6.53 21.77
C GLN A 145 -11.09 6.23 20.49
N ARG A 146 -11.46 6.85 19.36
CA ARG A 146 -10.75 6.74 18.09
C ARG A 146 -9.27 7.13 18.23
N ASP A 147 -8.99 8.25 18.89
CA ASP A 147 -7.61 8.75 19.04
C ASP A 147 -6.77 7.80 19.90
N ARG A 148 -7.37 7.21 20.93
CA ARG A 148 -6.69 6.16 21.74
C ARG A 148 -6.46 4.89 20.93
N ALA A 149 -7.45 4.45 20.15
CA ALA A 149 -7.32 3.28 19.27
C ALA A 149 -6.27 3.50 18.18
N ARG A 150 -6.19 4.70 17.63
CA ARG A 150 -5.15 5.08 16.66
C ARG A 150 -3.75 5.03 17.28
N ALA A 151 -3.57 5.57 18.47
CA ALA A 151 -2.28 5.54 19.16
C ALA A 151 -1.82 4.09 19.47
N ASP A 152 -2.75 3.22 19.86
CA ASP A 152 -2.47 1.80 20.08
C ASP A 152 -2.10 1.06 18.79
N LEU A 153 -2.80 1.34 17.68
CA LEU A 153 -2.46 0.78 16.36
C LEU A 153 -1.06 1.20 15.91
N VAL A 154 -0.72 2.48 16.02
CA VAL A 154 0.61 2.99 15.66
C VAL A 154 1.71 2.29 16.48
N ALA A 155 1.48 2.05 17.78
CA ALA A 155 2.46 1.36 18.62
C ALA A 155 2.67 -0.13 18.25
N ARG A 156 1.72 -0.74 17.55
CA ARG A 156 1.73 -2.16 17.16
C ARG A 156 2.12 -2.39 15.70
N GLN A 157 2.04 -1.37 14.88
CA GLN A 157 2.15 -1.44 13.43
C GLN A 157 3.44 -2.11 12.97
N GLU A 158 4.60 -1.62 13.41
CA GLU A 158 5.89 -2.14 12.97
C GLU A 158 6.06 -3.63 13.27
N LEU A 159 5.56 -4.10 14.41
CA LEU A 159 5.62 -5.52 14.77
C LEU A 159 4.67 -6.35 13.88
N ALA A 160 3.45 -5.89 13.63
CA ALA A 160 2.50 -6.58 12.76
C ALA A 160 3.04 -6.69 11.32
N GLU A 161 3.58 -5.59 10.80
CA GLU A 161 4.20 -5.55 9.47
C GLU A 161 5.41 -6.48 9.38
N SER A 162 6.29 -6.49 10.39
CA SER A 162 7.48 -7.37 10.40
C SER A 162 7.11 -8.84 10.42
N ILE A 163 6.08 -9.22 11.18
CA ILE A 163 5.57 -10.61 11.18
C ILE A 163 5.05 -10.99 9.79
N LEU A 164 4.22 -10.16 9.19
CA LEU A 164 3.68 -10.42 7.85
C LEU A 164 4.79 -10.46 6.78
N GLN A 165 5.77 -9.57 6.86
CA GLN A 165 6.93 -9.57 5.95
C GLN A 165 7.69 -10.89 6.04
N GLU A 166 7.99 -11.39 7.24
CA GLU A 166 8.68 -12.67 7.43
C GLU A 166 7.86 -13.86 6.90
N GLN A 167 6.52 -13.85 7.07
CA GLN A 167 5.63 -14.90 6.58
C GLN A 167 5.58 -14.93 5.05
N ILE A 168 5.44 -13.77 4.41
CA ILE A 168 5.44 -13.65 2.93
C ILE A 168 6.82 -13.98 2.36
N GLU A 169 7.92 -13.50 2.97
CA GLU A 169 9.28 -13.87 2.55
C GLU A 169 9.53 -15.38 2.70
N GLY A 170 8.89 -16.04 3.67
CA GLY A 170 8.90 -17.49 3.81
C GLY A 170 8.35 -18.19 2.58
N ALA A 171 7.15 -17.79 2.13
CA ALA A 171 6.54 -18.35 0.94
C ALA A 171 7.34 -18.03 -0.33
N LEU A 172 7.87 -16.81 -0.46
CA LEU A 172 8.74 -16.42 -1.58
C LEU A 172 10.03 -17.28 -1.62
N ARG A 173 10.60 -17.65 -0.48
CA ARG A 173 11.75 -18.58 -0.43
C ARG A 173 11.38 -19.98 -0.85
N ASP A 174 10.21 -20.47 -0.44
CA ASP A 174 9.71 -21.79 -0.79
C ASP A 174 9.48 -21.90 -2.31
N GLU A 175 9.17 -20.78 -2.99
CA GLU A 175 9.04 -20.65 -4.45
C GLU A 175 10.34 -20.20 -5.16
N GLU A 176 11.50 -20.40 -4.51
CA GLU A 176 12.83 -20.16 -5.08
C GLU A 176 13.15 -18.71 -5.48
N PHE A 177 12.38 -17.72 -4.99
CA PHE A 177 12.70 -16.31 -5.19
C PHE A 177 13.86 -15.80 -4.33
N ALA A 178 14.61 -16.71 -3.72
CA ALA A 178 15.75 -16.38 -2.88
C ALA A 178 17.07 -16.38 -3.66
N LEU A 179 17.94 -15.43 -3.37
CA LEU A 179 19.32 -15.40 -3.82
C LEU A 179 20.25 -15.57 -2.61
N GLY A 180 21.03 -16.66 -2.59
CA GLY A 180 21.86 -16.97 -1.43
C GLY A 180 21.07 -17.21 -0.13
N GLY A 181 19.86 -17.75 -0.24
CA GLY A 181 18.94 -18.02 0.88
C GLY A 181 18.15 -16.82 1.40
N GLN A 182 18.25 -15.67 0.74
CA GLN A 182 17.53 -14.45 1.11
C GLN A 182 16.67 -13.92 -0.04
N VAL A 183 15.46 -13.50 0.28
CA VAL A 183 14.60 -12.80 -0.66
C VAL A 183 15.23 -11.45 -1.02
N MET A 184 15.40 -11.19 -2.32
CA MET A 184 16.05 -10.00 -2.83
C MET A 184 15.26 -9.38 -3.98
N PRO A 185 14.86 -8.09 -3.85
CA PRO A 185 15.04 -7.23 -2.66
C PRO A 185 14.26 -7.77 -1.46
N PRO A 186 14.64 -7.45 -0.21
CA PRO A 186 13.84 -7.82 0.95
C PRO A 186 12.41 -7.28 0.83
N LEU A 187 11.41 -8.06 1.23
CA LEU A 187 10.04 -7.58 1.23
C LEU A 187 9.86 -6.60 2.39
N ARG A 188 9.64 -5.34 2.07
CA ARG A 188 9.39 -4.28 3.05
C ARG A 188 8.20 -3.45 2.63
N PHE A 189 7.23 -3.30 3.54
CA PHE A 189 6.08 -2.44 3.32
C PHE A 189 5.72 -1.66 4.59
N LYS A 190 4.97 -0.59 4.41
CA LYS A 190 4.37 0.20 5.49
C LYS A 190 2.90 0.43 5.19
N MET A 191 2.03 0.05 6.12
CA MET A 191 0.61 0.36 6.05
C MET A 191 0.40 1.84 6.37
N THR A 192 -0.23 2.57 5.46
CA THR A 192 -0.38 4.03 5.54
C THR A 192 -1.61 4.50 4.76
N GLN A 193 -1.97 5.75 4.94
CA GLN A 193 -2.84 6.41 3.97
C GLN A 193 -2.08 6.56 2.66
N LEU A 194 -2.67 6.07 1.58
CA LEU A 194 -2.09 6.20 0.26
C LEU A 194 -2.34 7.61 -0.30
N PRO A 195 -1.39 8.14 -1.09
CA PRO A 195 -1.63 9.35 -1.86
C PRO A 195 -2.75 9.12 -2.88
N HIS A 196 -3.38 10.20 -3.29
CA HIS A 196 -4.23 10.19 -4.49
C HIS A 196 -3.37 10.42 -5.72
N VAL A 197 -3.89 10.04 -6.87
CA VAL A 197 -3.19 10.20 -8.14
C VAL A 197 -4.05 11.03 -9.08
N LEU A 198 -3.50 12.15 -9.56
CA LEU A 198 -4.03 12.88 -10.69
C LEU A 198 -3.55 12.21 -11.97
N ILE A 199 -4.46 11.63 -12.71
CA ILE A 199 -4.20 11.07 -14.05
C ILE A 199 -4.56 12.14 -15.06
N VAL A 200 -3.64 12.40 -15.98
CA VAL A 200 -3.80 13.38 -17.06
C VAL A 200 -3.81 12.65 -18.40
N SER A 201 -4.85 12.88 -19.18
CA SER A 201 -5.08 12.22 -20.46
C SER A 201 -5.38 13.23 -21.56
N ARG A 202 -5.20 12.81 -22.79
CA ARG A 202 -5.69 13.58 -23.93
C ARG A 202 -7.22 13.58 -23.94
N ARG A 203 -7.83 14.64 -24.52
CA ARG A 203 -9.28 14.70 -24.68
C ARG A 203 -9.78 13.92 -25.89
N ASP A 204 -8.93 13.77 -26.90
CA ASP A 204 -9.30 13.18 -28.19
C ASP A 204 -9.08 11.66 -28.26
N ARG A 205 -8.47 11.06 -27.25
CA ARG A 205 -8.25 9.62 -27.15
C ARG A 205 -7.89 9.19 -25.74
N ILE A 206 -8.12 7.92 -25.44
CA ILE A 206 -7.78 7.32 -24.15
C ILE A 206 -6.28 7.04 -24.08
N GLU A 207 -5.50 8.06 -23.74
CA GLU A 207 -4.05 7.99 -23.62
C GLU A 207 -3.60 8.81 -22.41
N ARG A 208 -2.99 8.14 -21.43
CA ARG A 208 -2.37 8.82 -20.28
C ARG A 208 -1.10 9.51 -20.75
N ILE A 209 -1.01 10.83 -20.54
CA ILE A 209 0.14 11.66 -20.91
C ILE A 209 0.95 12.14 -19.74
N ASP A 210 0.37 12.11 -18.53
CA ASP A 210 1.05 12.51 -17.31
C ASP A 210 0.34 11.91 -16.07
N GLN A 211 1.04 11.90 -14.94
CA GLN A 211 0.54 11.45 -13.66
C GLN A 211 1.24 12.22 -12.54
N ARG A 212 0.49 12.62 -11.49
CA ARG A 212 1.05 13.25 -10.31
C ARG A 212 0.44 12.68 -9.04
N GLU A 213 1.28 12.37 -8.09
CA GLU A 213 0.86 11.94 -6.77
C GLU A 213 0.50 13.16 -5.92
N LEU A 214 -0.71 13.12 -5.37
CA LEU A 214 -1.27 14.17 -4.53
C LEU A 214 -1.22 13.76 -3.06
N GLN A 215 -1.13 14.75 -2.18
CA GLN A 215 -1.14 14.52 -0.73
C GLN A 215 -2.33 13.68 -0.27
N VAL A 216 -2.18 13.02 0.87
CA VAL A 216 -3.24 12.25 1.51
C VAL A 216 -4.32 13.17 2.10
N GLY A 217 -5.54 12.66 2.25
CA GLY A 217 -6.62 13.36 2.96
C GLY A 217 -7.28 14.51 2.21
N LEU A 218 -7.07 14.63 0.90
CA LEU A 218 -7.80 15.60 0.06
C LEU A 218 -9.30 15.30 0.07
N THR A 219 -10.11 16.35 0.07
CA THR A 219 -11.58 16.28 -0.02
C THR A 219 -12.06 16.21 -1.47
N VAL A 220 -13.31 15.77 -1.65
CA VAL A 220 -13.96 15.72 -2.98
C VAL A 220 -13.98 17.10 -3.67
N ASP A 221 -14.21 18.17 -2.91
CA ASP A 221 -14.17 19.54 -3.44
C ASP A 221 -12.77 19.93 -3.92
N GLN A 222 -11.74 19.44 -3.24
CA GLN A 222 -10.36 19.66 -3.67
C GLN A 222 -10.04 18.87 -4.93
N PHE A 223 -10.53 17.62 -5.07
CA PHE A 223 -10.41 16.86 -6.31
C PHE A 223 -11.01 17.61 -7.49
N ASP A 224 -12.27 18.01 -7.36
CA ASP A 224 -12.99 18.76 -8.39
C ASP A 224 -12.26 20.07 -8.76
N SER A 225 -11.73 20.77 -7.77
CA SER A 225 -10.95 22.00 -8.00
C SER A 225 -9.64 21.73 -8.77
N ILE A 226 -8.94 20.66 -8.42
CA ILE A 226 -7.69 20.24 -9.10
C ILE A 226 -8.00 19.85 -10.54
N GLU A 227 -9.00 19.00 -10.75
CA GLU A 227 -9.40 18.52 -12.07
C GLU A 227 -9.80 19.71 -12.97
N ARG A 228 -10.74 20.54 -12.55
CA ARG A 228 -11.18 21.72 -13.32
C ARG A 228 -10.04 22.68 -13.62
N SER A 229 -9.17 22.95 -12.66
CA SER A 229 -8.03 23.85 -12.86
C SER A 229 -7.05 23.31 -13.91
N THR A 230 -6.80 22.00 -13.86
CA THR A 230 -5.92 21.27 -14.78
C THR A 230 -6.53 21.24 -16.18
N GLU A 231 -7.79 20.88 -16.32
CA GLU A 231 -8.51 20.81 -17.59
C GLU A 231 -8.60 22.18 -18.30
N LYS A 232 -9.00 23.20 -17.54
CA LYS A 232 -9.14 24.56 -18.07
C LYS A 232 -7.80 25.13 -18.54
N ARG A 233 -6.70 24.83 -17.83
CA ARG A 233 -5.40 25.40 -18.14
C ARG A 233 -4.72 24.74 -19.34
N PHE A 234 -4.91 23.44 -19.52
CA PHE A 234 -4.13 22.66 -20.48
C PHE A 234 -4.95 22.09 -21.63
N ASN A 235 -6.29 22.26 -21.62
CA ASN A 235 -7.20 21.62 -22.58
C ASN A 235 -7.00 20.11 -22.70
N ILE A 236 -6.97 19.44 -21.56
CA ILE A 236 -6.80 17.99 -21.37
C ILE A 236 -7.94 17.44 -20.56
N SER A 237 -8.01 16.12 -20.42
CA SER A 237 -8.87 15.44 -19.46
C SER A 237 -8.06 15.07 -18.23
N SER A 238 -8.62 15.21 -17.05
CA SER A 238 -7.96 14.86 -15.80
C SER A 238 -8.90 14.15 -14.84
N PHE A 239 -8.35 13.28 -14.00
CA PHE A 239 -9.11 12.52 -13.02
C PHE A 239 -8.26 12.21 -11.79
N VAL A 240 -8.79 12.55 -10.60
CA VAL A 240 -8.16 12.22 -9.32
C VAL A 240 -8.74 10.91 -8.80
N THR A 241 -7.90 9.94 -8.54
CA THR A 241 -8.32 8.62 -8.05
C THR A 241 -7.45 8.13 -6.91
N ALA A 242 -8.01 7.21 -6.12
CA ALA A 242 -7.25 6.43 -5.15
C ALA A 242 -6.46 5.33 -5.85
N ILE A 243 -5.37 4.88 -5.22
CA ILE A 243 -4.55 3.74 -5.67
C ILE A 243 -4.65 2.61 -4.65
N GLY A 244 -4.44 1.37 -5.10
CA GLY A 244 -4.50 0.16 -4.25
C GLY A 244 -3.20 -0.15 -3.52
N GLY A 245 -2.08 0.37 -4.01
CA GLY A 245 -0.73 0.23 -3.47
C GLY A 245 0.21 1.14 -4.25
N LEU A 246 1.45 1.23 -3.83
CA LEU A 246 2.48 1.94 -4.57
C LEU A 246 3.81 1.22 -4.39
N GLY A 247 4.42 0.84 -5.51
CA GLY A 247 5.70 0.15 -5.61
C GLY A 247 6.90 1.00 -5.21
N ALA A 248 6.80 1.72 -4.08
CA ALA A 248 7.94 2.39 -3.44
C ALA A 248 8.77 1.38 -2.64
N TYR A 249 9.85 1.83 -2.02
CA TYR A 249 10.60 1.00 -1.08
C TYR A 249 10.92 1.78 0.21
N PRO A 250 10.32 1.38 1.36
CA PRO A 250 9.31 0.33 1.54
C PRO A 250 8.04 0.56 0.70
N THR A 251 7.36 -0.53 0.34
CA THR A 251 6.08 -0.45 -0.37
C THR A 251 5.01 0.23 0.47
N MET A 252 4.19 1.09 -0.13
CA MET A 252 3.03 1.68 0.53
C MET A 252 1.81 0.77 0.36
N LEU A 253 1.22 0.34 1.46
CA LEU A 253 -0.03 -0.42 1.48
C LEU A 253 -1.13 0.36 2.20
N PRO A 254 -2.41 0.25 1.78
CA PRO A 254 -3.50 0.86 2.52
C PRO A 254 -3.72 0.17 3.86
N GLU A 255 -4.00 0.94 4.89
CA GLU A 255 -4.47 0.40 6.16
C GLU A 255 -5.87 -0.19 5.98
N THR A 256 -5.98 -1.51 5.97
CA THR A 256 -7.23 -2.24 5.73
C THR A 256 -7.42 -3.39 6.71
N PRO A 257 -8.66 -3.73 7.10
CA PRO A 257 -8.94 -4.92 7.92
C PRO A 257 -8.93 -6.23 7.11
N SER A 258 -8.72 -6.18 5.81
CA SER A 258 -8.65 -7.38 4.95
C SER A 258 -7.25 -7.96 4.95
N LEU A 259 -7.02 -8.99 5.74
CA LEU A 259 -5.74 -9.69 5.78
C LEU A 259 -5.34 -10.30 4.41
N PRO A 260 -6.27 -10.94 3.65
CA PRO A 260 -5.95 -11.39 2.30
C PRO A 260 -5.47 -10.25 1.41
N PHE A 261 -6.14 -9.12 1.43
CA PHE A 261 -5.75 -7.96 0.61
C PHE A 261 -4.35 -7.43 0.99
N ILE A 262 -4.00 -7.38 2.28
CA ILE A 262 -2.66 -6.95 2.72
C ILE A 262 -1.59 -7.88 2.15
N ILE A 263 -1.78 -9.21 2.29
CA ILE A 263 -0.82 -10.23 1.85
C ILE A 263 -0.67 -10.19 0.33
N ASP A 264 -1.78 -10.19 -0.38
CA ASP A 264 -1.82 -10.17 -1.85
C ASP A 264 -1.16 -8.92 -2.41
N THR A 265 -1.51 -7.74 -1.88
CA THR A 265 -0.94 -6.48 -2.35
C THR A 265 0.55 -6.39 -2.00
N ALA A 266 0.97 -6.85 -0.82
CA ALA A 266 2.39 -6.88 -0.47
C ALA A 266 3.21 -7.75 -1.44
N ALA A 267 2.70 -8.93 -1.81
CA ALA A 267 3.34 -9.80 -2.78
C ALA A 267 3.34 -9.18 -4.20
N HIS A 268 2.24 -8.56 -4.61
CA HIS A 268 2.10 -7.87 -5.90
C HIS A 268 3.15 -6.78 -6.07
N GLU A 269 3.19 -5.84 -5.14
CA GLU A 269 4.10 -4.70 -5.18
C GLU A 269 5.58 -5.14 -5.03
N TRP A 270 5.82 -6.23 -4.28
CA TRP A 270 7.16 -6.80 -4.21
C TRP A 270 7.64 -7.31 -5.57
N VAL A 271 6.75 -7.86 -6.41
CA VAL A 271 7.13 -8.31 -7.77
C VAL A 271 7.61 -7.15 -8.62
N HIS A 272 6.98 -5.99 -8.55
CA HIS A 272 7.46 -4.79 -9.26
C HIS A 272 8.88 -4.44 -8.82
N ASN A 273 9.14 -4.43 -7.52
CA ASN A 273 10.47 -4.19 -6.96
C ASN A 273 11.48 -5.29 -7.37
N TYR A 274 11.05 -6.57 -7.39
CA TYR A 274 11.88 -7.69 -7.81
C TYR A 274 12.27 -7.59 -9.28
N LEU A 275 11.32 -7.34 -10.17
CA LEU A 275 11.57 -7.18 -11.60
C LEU A 275 12.50 -5.99 -11.89
N LEU A 276 12.31 -4.89 -11.17
CA LEU A 276 13.17 -3.72 -11.27
C LEU A 276 14.59 -4.02 -10.73
N PHE A 277 14.71 -4.69 -9.60
CA PHE A 277 15.99 -5.12 -9.04
C PHE A 277 16.76 -6.03 -9.99
N ARG A 278 16.06 -6.88 -10.74
CA ARG A 278 16.64 -7.76 -11.76
C ARG A 278 16.91 -7.02 -13.09
N LEU A 279 16.62 -5.75 -13.18
CA LEU A 279 16.70 -4.93 -14.42
C LEU A 279 15.94 -5.60 -15.59
N ALA A 280 14.82 -6.25 -15.27
CA ALA A 280 14.01 -6.91 -16.28
C ALA A 280 13.48 -5.87 -17.29
N PRO A 281 13.57 -6.13 -18.61
CA PRO A 281 13.12 -5.18 -19.63
C PRO A 281 11.66 -4.70 -19.42
N VAL A 282 10.80 -5.59 -18.94
CA VAL A 282 9.39 -5.28 -18.62
C VAL A 282 9.21 -4.32 -17.43
N ALA A 283 10.20 -4.20 -16.55
CA ALA A 283 10.19 -3.21 -15.48
C ALA A 283 10.85 -1.90 -15.92
N VAL A 284 11.96 -1.98 -16.66
CA VAL A 284 12.67 -0.81 -17.17
C VAL A 284 11.81 -0.01 -18.15
N ASN A 285 11.04 -0.70 -19.01
CA ASN A 285 10.18 -0.08 -20.02
C ASN A 285 8.72 0.09 -19.56
N TYR A 286 8.44 -0.12 -18.27
CA TYR A 286 7.07 -0.09 -17.73
C TYR A 286 6.33 1.22 -18.04
N GLY A 287 7.02 2.37 -17.97
CA GLY A 287 6.45 3.69 -18.24
C GLY A 287 6.09 3.90 -19.71
N ASP A 288 6.95 3.45 -20.61
CA ASP A 288 6.93 3.84 -22.02
C ASP A 288 6.28 2.80 -22.93
N ASP A 289 6.33 1.49 -22.55
CA ASP A 289 5.81 0.40 -23.39
C ASP A 289 4.59 -0.26 -22.75
N PRO A 290 3.38 -0.13 -23.37
CA PRO A 290 2.16 -0.76 -22.88
C PRO A 290 2.24 -2.29 -22.76
N VAL A 291 3.00 -2.95 -23.65
CA VAL A 291 3.17 -4.42 -23.63
C VAL A 291 3.99 -4.82 -22.42
N SER A 292 5.11 -4.14 -22.17
CA SER A 292 5.94 -4.33 -20.97
C SER A 292 5.13 -4.15 -19.69
N ARG A 293 4.26 -3.13 -19.65
CA ARG A 293 3.37 -2.90 -18.51
C ARG A 293 2.40 -4.08 -18.31
N ILE A 294 1.73 -4.54 -19.35
CA ILE A 294 0.79 -5.67 -19.28
C ILE A 294 1.50 -6.94 -18.76
N ILE A 295 2.68 -7.23 -19.27
CA ILE A 295 3.45 -8.41 -18.83
C ILE A 295 3.86 -8.27 -17.37
N ASN A 296 4.32 -7.09 -16.95
CA ASN A 296 4.74 -6.80 -15.58
C ASN A 296 3.56 -6.98 -14.61
N GLU A 297 2.42 -6.35 -14.88
CA GLU A 297 1.19 -6.47 -14.07
C GLU A 297 0.67 -7.91 -14.03
N THR A 298 0.66 -8.61 -15.17
CA THR A 298 0.21 -10.00 -15.22
C THR A 298 1.11 -10.91 -14.37
N THR A 299 2.43 -10.68 -14.43
CA THR A 299 3.39 -11.42 -13.60
C THR A 299 3.13 -11.15 -12.11
N ALA A 300 2.91 -9.88 -11.73
CA ALA A 300 2.60 -9.51 -10.36
C ALA A 300 1.30 -10.17 -9.86
N VAL A 301 0.24 -10.19 -10.68
CA VAL A 301 -1.04 -10.84 -10.35
C VAL A 301 -0.90 -12.36 -10.18
N ILE A 302 -0.10 -13.03 -11.01
CA ILE A 302 0.12 -14.48 -10.88
C ILE A 302 0.83 -14.79 -9.55
N VAL A 303 1.97 -14.12 -9.29
CA VAL A 303 2.76 -14.34 -8.08
C VAL A 303 1.97 -13.97 -6.82
N GLN A 304 1.23 -12.86 -6.81
CA GLN A 304 0.39 -12.48 -5.68
C GLN A 304 -0.60 -13.58 -5.31
N ARG A 305 -1.26 -14.21 -6.29
CA ARG A 305 -2.26 -15.27 -6.05
C ARG A 305 -1.62 -16.52 -5.45
N GLU A 306 -0.47 -16.94 -5.96
CA GLU A 306 0.23 -18.11 -5.46
C GLU A 306 0.78 -17.89 -4.07
N ILE A 307 1.52 -16.81 -3.86
CA ILE A 307 2.10 -16.46 -2.56
C ILE A 307 1.00 -16.17 -1.54
N GLY A 308 -0.03 -15.41 -1.92
CA GLY A 308 -1.17 -15.10 -1.05
C GLY A 308 -1.87 -16.37 -0.56
N ALA A 309 -2.18 -17.29 -1.47
CA ALA A 309 -2.82 -18.56 -1.14
C ALA A 309 -1.96 -19.42 -0.20
N GLN A 310 -0.64 -19.49 -0.40
CA GLN A 310 0.28 -20.23 0.47
C GLN A 310 0.33 -19.64 1.87
N VAL A 311 0.51 -18.31 2.00
CA VAL A 311 0.56 -17.62 3.29
C VAL A 311 -0.74 -17.78 4.05
N LEU A 312 -1.90 -17.57 3.40
CA LEU A 312 -3.21 -17.72 4.01
C LEU A 312 -3.44 -19.16 4.47
N LYS A 313 -3.18 -20.14 3.63
CA LYS A 313 -3.34 -21.56 3.98
C LYS A 313 -2.46 -21.98 5.15
N ARG A 314 -1.23 -21.48 5.20
CA ARG A 314 -0.26 -21.85 6.25
C ARG A 314 -0.54 -21.18 7.58
N PHE A 315 -0.83 -19.87 7.60
CA PHE A 315 -0.90 -19.08 8.83
C PHE A 315 -2.32 -18.64 9.19
N TYR A 316 -3.21 -18.51 8.22
CA TYR A 316 -4.58 -17.94 8.39
C TYR A 316 -5.64 -18.77 7.65
N PRO A 317 -5.75 -20.09 7.94
CA PRO A 317 -6.60 -20.98 7.15
C PRO A 317 -8.10 -20.64 7.20
N GLU A 318 -8.57 -19.94 8.23
CA GLU A 318 -9.94 -19.44 8.29
C GLU A 318 -10.18 -18.32 7.24
N ALA A 319 -9.23 -17.39 7.07
CA ALA A 319 -9.35 -16.35 6.06
C ALA A 319 -9.28 -16.92 4.63
N ALA A 320 -8.54 -18.01 4.42
CA ALA A 320 -8.53 -18.74 3.15
C ALA A 320 -9.90 -19.38 2.86
N ARG A 321 -10.55 -20.00 3.87
CA ARG A 321 -11.90 -20.60 3.73
C ARG A 321 -12.97 -19.56 3.39
N ASP A 322 -12.90 -18.37 3.97
CA ASP A 322 -13.86 -17.30 3.71
C ASP A 322 -13.82 -16.86 2.24
N ILE A 323 -12.65 -16.88 1.61
CA ILE A 323 -12.48 -16.60 0.18
C ILE A 323 -13.10 -17.72 -0.66
N ASP A 324 -12.79 -18.97 -0.34
CA ASP A 324 -13.31 -20.14 -1.05
C ASP A 324 -14.83 -20.24 -0.91
N MET A 325 -15.37 -20.00 0.28
CA MET A 325 -16.82 -20.01 0.54
C MET A 325 -17.52 -18.85 -0.16
N GLY A 326 -16.92 -17.66 -0.22
CA GLY A 326 -17.45 -16.52 -0.98
C GLY A 326 -17.56 -16.84 -2.47
N GLY A 327 -16.56 -17.47 -3.05
CA GLY A 327 -16.59 -17.98 -4.43
C GLY A 327 -17.58 -19.11 -4.65
N ALA A 328 -17.64 -20.07 -3.72
CA ALA A 328 -18.57 -21.19 -3.79
C ALA A 328 -20.04 -20.79 -3.60
N GLN A 329 -20.33 -19.84 -2.71
CA GLN A 329 -21.69 -19.31 -2.52
C GLN A 329 -22.16 -18.52 -3.74
N ALA A 330 -21.28 -17.77 -4.40
CA ALA A 330 -21.60 -17.12 -5.65
C ALA A 330 -21.89 -18.15 -6.77
N GLY A 331 -21.15 -19.27 -6.80
CA GLY A 331 -21.39 -20.38 -7.71
C GLY A 331 -22.70 -21.14 -7.42
N LEU A 332 -22.96 -21.49 -6.15
CA LEU A 332 -24.18 -22.21 -5.74
C LEU A 332 -25.46 -21.35 -5.87
N ALA A 333 -25.36 -20.03 -5.66
CA ALA A 333 -26.49 -19.13 -5.89
C ALA A 333 -26.83 -19.00 -7.38
N ALA A 334 -25.87 -19.20 -8.27
CA ALA A 334 -26.10 -19.22 -9.71
C ALA A 334 -26.87 -20.47 -10.19
N ASP A 335 -26.80 -21.58 -9.45
CA ASP A 335 -27.43 -22.85 -9.84
C ASP A 335 -28.90 -23.00 -9.40
N LEU A 336 -29.47 -22.11 -8.58
CA LEU A 336 -30.76 -22.30 -7.92
C LEU A 336 -31.93 -21.47 -8.43
N ALA A 337 -31.75 -20.57 -9.42
CA ALA A 337 -32.84 -19.85 -10.10
C ALA A 337 -32.43 -19.42 -11.49
N PRO A 338 -33.37 -19.25 -12.47
CA PRO A 338 -33.08 -18.54 -13.70
C PRO A 338 -32.87 -17.06 -13.36
N GLN A 339 -31.65 -16.75 -12.91
CA GLN A 339 -31.23 -15.36 -12.72
C GLN A 339 -30.83 -14.79 -14.10
N PRO A 340 -31.09 -13.49 -14.35
CA PRO A 340 -30.44 -12.82 -15.46
C PRO A 340 -28.94 -13.10 -15.34
N ALA A 341 -28.26 -13.39 -16.44
CA ALA A 341 -26.85 -13.71 -16.48
C ALA A 341 -26.09 -12.76 -15.55
N PRO A 342 -25.22 -13.26 -14.66
CA PRO A 342 -24.50 -12.40 -13.74
C PRO A 342 -23.82 -11.30 -14.53
N PHE A 343 -23.91 -10.06 -14.04
CA PHE A 343 -23.32 -8.90 -14.70
C PHE A 343 -21.83 -9.16 -14.96
N ASP A 344 -21.47 -9.33 -16.22
CA ASP A 344 -20.07 -9.47 -16.62
C ASP A 344 -19.43 -8.08 -16.70
N PHE A 345 -18.77 -7.72 -15.59
CA PHE A 345 -18.06 -6.45 -15.49
C PHE A 345 -17.01 -6.27 -16.59
N ASN A 346 -16.27 -7.33 -16.93
CA ASN A 346 -15.22 -7.26 -17.93
C ASN A 346 -15.79 -7.04 -19.35
N ALA A 347 -16.89 -7.72 -19.68
CA ALA A 347 -17.59 -7.51 -20.94
C ALA A 347 -18.16 -6.08 -21.02
N ALA A 348 -18.80 -5.60 -19.95
CA ALA A 348 -19.36 -4.25 -19.90
C ALA A 348 -18.27 -3.16 -20.01
N MET A 349 -17.14 -3.34 -19.33
CA MET A 349 -16.00 -2.41 -19.42
C MET A 349 -15.38 -2.42 -20.82
N ARG A 350 -15.28 -3.58 -21.45
CA ARG A 350 -14.79 -3.68 -22.83
C ARG A 350 -15.72 -2.96 -23.81
N GLU A 351 -17.02 -3.17 -23.70
CA GLU A 351 -18.03 -2.48 -24.53
C GLU A 351 -17.95 -0.96 -24.31
N THR A 352 -17.91 -0.51 -23.07
CA THR A 352 -17.76 0.91 -22.72
C THR A 352 -16.50 1.50 -23.32
N ARG A 353 -15.38 0.77 -23.26
CA ARG A 353 -14.11 1.22 -23.85
C ARG A 353 -14.20 1.36 -25.37
N LEU A 354 -14.74 0.35 -26.07
CA LEU A 354 -14.90 0.40 -27.51
C LEU A 354 -15.83 1.55 -27.93
N ARG A 355 -16.93 1.75 -27.18
CA ARG A 355 -17.85 2.84 -27.45
C ARG A 355 -17.21 4.22 -27.24
N ALA A 356 -16.41 4.38 -26.20
CA ALA A 356 -15.66 5.62 -25.96
C ALA A 356 -14.66 5.89 -27.08
N ASP A 357 -13.90 4.88 -27.52
CA ASP A 357 -12.95 5.01 -28.63
C ASP A 357 -13.66 5.42 -29.95
N GLU A 358 -14.85 4.86 -30.26
CA GLU A 358 -15.67 5.24 -31.41
C GLU A 358 -16.13 6.71 -31.35
N LEU A 359 -16.64 7.15 -30.19
CA LEU A 359 -17.12 8.53 -30.00
C LEU A 359 -15.96 9.54 -30.12
N LEU A 360 -14.82 9.22 -29.52
CA LEU A 360 -13.61 10.04 -29.63
C LEU A 360 -13.09 10.11 -31.06
N ALA A 361 -13.09 9.00 -31.80
CA ALA A 361 -12.72 8.96 -33.22
C ALA A 361 -13.67 9.80 -34.11
N ALA A 362 -14.95 9.89 -33.71
CA ALA A 362 -15.93 10.74 -34.35
C ALA A 362 -15.86 12.22 -33.93
N GLY A 363 -14.92 12.60 -33.06
CA GLY A 363 -14.75 13.96 -32.56
C GLY A 363 -15.78 14.39 -31.50
N GLN A 364 -16.52 13.45 -30.93
CA GLN A 364 -17.49 13.71 -29.87
C GLN A 364 -16.76 13.69 -28.51
N ILE A 365 -16.26 14.85 -28.12
CA ILE A 365 -15.37 14.99 -26.94
C ILE A 365 -16.13 15.49 -25.72
N ASP A 366 -17.25 16.21 -25.88
CA ASP A 366 -18.07 16.78 -24.81
C ASP A 366 -19.36 15.99 -24.61
#